data_14942f569c7d259de48ece54f988f601
#
_entry.id   14942f569c7d259de48ece54f988f601
#
_cell.length_a   1.000
_cell.length_b   1.000
_cell.length_c   1.000
_cell.angle_alpha   90.00
_cell.angle_beta   90.00
_cell.angle_gamma   90.00
#
_symmetry.space_group_name_H-M   'P 1'
#
loop_
_entity.id
_entity.type
_entity.pdbx_description
1 polymer ?
#
loop_
_entity_poly.entity_id
_entity_poly.type
_entity_poly.pdbx_seq_one_letter_code
_entity_poly.pdbx_strand_id
1 'polypeptide(L)'
;VHTTDPRGEWSEPVWIKQGGIDPSLYFEDGKCYLVSNPDVGIYLCEINPMTGEQLSESKRIWNGTGGRHPEGPHIYKKDGWYYLLISEGGTEYGHKVTIARSRDIDGPYESNPANPILTHINKNAQNSPIQGTGHADMIEAHDGSWWMVCLAFRPQTGSHHLLGRETFIAPVRWDKNAWPVVNGDGTICLLYTSPSPRDRG
;
A
#
# COMPACT_ATOMS: atom_id res chain seq x y z
N VAL A 1 -4.35 -6.53 -19.07
CA VAL A 1 -3.25 -7.06 -19.92
C VAL A 1 -2.25 -7.81 -19.05
N HIS A 2 -1.57 -8.80 -19.58
CA HIS A 2 -0.50 -9.55 -18.89
C HIS A 2 0.62 -9.93 -19.87
N THR A 3 1.77 -10.21 -19.33
CA THR A 3 2.93 -10.73 -20.06
C THR A 3 3.83 -11.52 -19.12
N THR A 4 4.63 -12.42 -19.67
CA THR A 4 5.70 -13.13 -18.94
C THR A 4 7.06 -12.43 -19.05
N ASP A 5 7.22 -11.53 -20.02
CA ASP A 5 8.39 -10.64 -20.17
C ASP A 5 7.89 -9.20 -20.37
N PRO A 6 8.12 -8.28 -19.44
CA PRO A 6 7.65 -6.90 -19.55
C PRO A 6 8.25 -6.13 -20.74
N ARG A 7 9.30 -6.65 -21.37
CA ARG A 7 9.92 -6.10 -22.59
C ARG A 7 9.33 -6.71 -23.87
N GLY A 8 8.54 -7.78 -23.74
CA GLY A 8 7.93 -8.51 -24.84
C GLY A 8 6.53 -8.00 -25.19
N GLU A 9 5.79 -8.82 -25.88
CA GLU A 9 4.40 -8.53 -26.22
C GLU A 9 3.49 -8.68 -25.01
N TRP A 10 2.47 -7.82 -24.94
CA TRP A 10 1.42 -7.85 -23.92
C TRP A 10 0.15 -8.42 -24.52
N SER A 11 -0.63 -9.12 -23.70
CA SER A 11 -1.94 -9.65 -24.11
C SER A 11 -2.92 -8.54 -24.50
N GLU A 12 -3.97 -8.91 -25.23
CA GLU A 12 -5.15 -8.05 -25.34
C GLU A 12 -5.74 -7.76 -23.95
N PRO A 13 -6.45 -6.63 -23.78
CA PRO A 13 -7.10 -6.29 -22.52
C PRO A 13 -8.13 -7.33 -22.10
N VAL A 14 -8.06 -7.72 -20.83
CA VAL A 14 -9.06 -8.57 -20.19
C VAL A 14 -9.82 -7.72 -19.18
N TRP A 15 -11.12 -7.61 -19.36
CA TRP A 15 -12.00 -6.78 -18.54
C TRP A 15 -12.54 -7.54 -17.34
N ILE A 16 -12.45 -6.93 -16.15
CA ILE A 16 -12.91 -7.48 -14.88
C ILE A 16 -14.15 -6.71 -14.44
N LYS A 17 -15.14 -7.41 -13.88
CA LYS A 17 -16.43 -6.80 -13.47
C LYS A 17 -16.34 -6.00 -12.18
N GLN A 18 -15.49 -6.40 -11.23
CA GLN A 18 -15.31 -5.63 -9.99
C GLN A 18 -14.76 -4.26 -10.34
N GLY A 19 -15.52 -3.23 -10.03
CA GLY A 19 -15.14 -1.84 -10.27
C GLY A 19 -14.25 -1.29 -9.16
N GLY A 20 -14.08 0.03 -9.19
CA GLY A 20 -13.31 0.78 -8.20
C GLY A 20 -11.97 1.27 -8.72
N ILE A 21 -11.19 1.81 -7.79
CA ILE A 21 -9.84 2.30 -8.04
C ILE A 21 -8.80 1.39 -7.40
N ASP A 22 -7.55 1.57 -7.78
CA ASP A 22 -6.35 0.96 -7.18
C ASP A 22 -6.45 -0.57 -7.06
N PRO A 23 -6.76 -1.31 -8.14
CA PRO A 23 -6.83 -2.76 -8.06
C PRO A 23 -5.44 -3.36 -7.81
N SER A 24 -5.37 -4.33 -6.90
CA SER A 24 -4.20 -5.19 -6.78
C SER A 24 -4.58 -6.67 -6.79
N LEU A 25 -3.63 -7.52 -7.13
CA LEU A 25 -3.81 -8.96 -7.23
C LEU A 25 -2.97 -9.67 -6.14
N TYR A 26 -3.58 -10.67 -5.52
CA TYR A 26 -2.90 -11.57 -4.61
C TYR A 26 -3.08 -13.00 -5.09
N PHE A 27 -1.97 -13.75 -5.18
CA PHE A 27 -1.96 -15.12 -5.69
C PHE A 27 -1.60 -16.10 -4.58
N GLU A 28 -2.40 -17.15 -4.41
CA GLU A 28 -2.16 -18.22 -3.45
C GLU A 28 -2.86 -19.50 -3.88
N ASP A 29 -2.19 -20.64 -3.77
CA ASP A 29 -2.72 -21.98 -4.02
C ASP A 29 -3.48 -22.12 -5.36
N GLY A 30 -2.96 -21.48 -6.41
CA GLY A 30 -3.55 -21.49 -7.75
C GLY A 30 -4.76 -20.58 -7.94
N LYS A 31 -5.12 -19.80 -6.92
CA LYS A 31 -6.17 -18.80 -6.95
C LYS A 31 -5.60 -17.40 -7.17
N CYS A 32 -6.41 -16.54 -7.76
CA CYS A 32 -6.12 -15.12 -7.90
C CYS A 32 -7.23 -14.31 -7.23
N TYR A 33 -6.86 -13.49 -6.27
CA TYR A 33 -7.75 -12.59 -5.57
C TYR A 33 -7.51 -11.16 -6.04
N LEU A 34 -8.59 -10.48 -6.38
CA LEU A 34 -8.60 -9.05 -6.71
C LEU A 34 -9.09 -8.27 -5.52
N VAL A 35 -8.34 -7.26 -5.09
CA VAL A 35 -8.79 -6.25 -4.14
C VAL A 35 -8.84 -4.89 -4.81
N SER A 36 -9.85 -4.10 -4.50
CA SER A 36 -10.03 -2.73 -5.00
C SER A 36 -10.93 -1.92 -4.08
N ASN A 37 -11.02 -0.62 -4.32
CA ASN A 37 -11.97 0.27 -3.65
C ASN A 37 -13.06 0.73 -4.64
N PRO A 38 -14.23 0.10 -4.66
CA PRO A 38 -15.36 0.57 -5.47
C PRO A 38 -16.19 1.69 -4.82
N ASP A 39 -16.09 1.90 -3.50
CA ASP A 39 -16.88 2.92 -2.78
C ASP A 39 -16.11 3.50 -1.56
N VAL A 40 -16.55 3.22 -0.35
CA VAL A 40 -15.96 3.69 0.91
C VAL A 40 -15.28 2.56 1.70
N GLY A 41 -15.00 1.43 1.06
CA GLY A 41 -14.38 0.28 1.67
C GLY A 41 -13.57 -0.56 0.68
N ILE A 42 -12.83 -1.51 1.19
CA ILE A 42 -12.03 -2.43 0.40
C ILE A 42 -12.82 -3.71 0.18
N TYR A 43 -12.88 -4.12 -1.08
CA TYR A 43 -13.59 -5.31 -1.53
C TYR A 43 -12.61 -6.31 -2.12
N LEU A 44 -12.95 -7.59 -1.94
CA LEU A 44 -12.20 -8.73 -2.45
C LEU A 44 -13.13 -9.66 -3.21
N CYS A 45 -12.67 -10.19 -4.34
CA CYS A 45 -13.26 -11.34 -5.01
C CYS A 45 -12.17 -12.23 -5.61
N GLU A 46 -12.50 -13.50 -5.85
CA GLU A 46 -11.66 -14.41 -6.63
C GLU A 46 -11.95 -14.19 -8.12
N ILE A 47 -10.92 -14.16 -8.94
CA ILE A 47 -11.02 -14.01 -10.40
C ILE A 47 -10.18 -15.05 -11.12
N ASN A 48 -10.54 -15.31 -12.37
CA ASN A 48 -9.64 -15.91 -13.34
C ASN A 48 -8.82 -14.80 -14.01
N PRO A 49 -7.51 -14.66 -13.75
CA PRO A 49 -6.73 -13.55 -14.27
C PRO A 49 -6.53 -13.60 -15.80
N MET A 50 -6.74 -14.77 -16.42
CA MET A 50 -6.58 -14.95 -17.88
C MET A 50 -7.84 -14.56 -18.65
N THR A 51 -9.02 -14.71 -18.04
CA THR A 51 -10.32 -14.44 -18.70
C THR A 51 -11.04 -13.22 -18.14
N GLY A 52 -10.63 -12.74 -16.96
CA GLY A 52 -11.31 -11.68 -16.22
C GLY A 52 -12.62 -12.13 -15.56
N GLU A 53 -12.94 -13.43 -15.63
CA GLU A 53 -14.13 -13.96 -15.00
C GLU A 53 -14.05 -13.85 -13.48
N GLN A 54 -15.07 -13.27 -12.88
CA GLN A 54 -15.23 -13.22 -11.44
C GLN A 54 -15.79 -14.55 -10.93
N LEU A 55 -15.02 -15.24 -10.09
CA LEU A 55 -15.31 -16.59 -9.60
C LEU A 55 -16.02 -16.61 -8.25
N SER A 56 -16.03 -15.49 -7.53
CA SER A 56 -16.77 -15.34 -6.28
C SER A 56 -17.49 -14.00 -6.23
N GLU A 57 -18.50 -13.88 -5.36
CA GLU A 57 -19.09 -12.57 -5.07
C GLU A 57 -18.07 -11.60 -4.48
N SER A 58 -18.22 -10.32 -4.81
CA SER A 58 -17.40 -9.26 -4.25
C SER A 58 -17.83 -8.99 -2.81
N LYS A 59 -16.91 -9.20 -1.87
CA LYS A 59 -17.14 -9.07 -0.43
C LYS A 59 -16.36 -7.86 0.10
N ARG A 60 -17.05 -6.99 0.85
CA ARG A 60 -16.36 -5.94 1.60
C ARG A 60 -15.60 -6.56 2.76
N ILE A 61 -14.29 -6.38 2.82
CA ILE A 61 -13.41 -7.00 3.81
C ILE A 61 -12.93 -6.03 4.88
N TRP A 62 -12.81 -4.72 4.57
CA TRP A 62 -12.42 -3.70 5.54
C TRP A 62 -12.82 -2.30 5.09
N ASN A 63 -13.07 -1.40 6.06
CA ASN A 63 -13.44 0.01 5.82
C ASN A 63 -12.33 0.99 6.26
N GLY A 64 -11.14 0.49 6.57
CA GLY A 64 -10.08 1.32 7.13
C GLY A 64 -10.33 1.70 8.59
N THR A 65 -9.67 2.76 9.03
CA THR A 65 -9.73 3.26 10.40
C THR A 65 -10.75 4.41 10.56
N GLY A 66 -11.57 4.66 9.55
CA GLY A 66 -12.54 5.76 9.51
C GLY A 66 -11.98 7.06 8.91
N GLY A 67 -10.82 7.00 8.28
CA GLY A 67 -10.28 8.10 7.47
C GLY A 67 -11.03 8.26 6.15
N ARG A 68 -10.86 9.42 5.51
CA ARG A 68 -11.39 9.67 4.17
C ARG A 68 -10.67 8.79 3.15
N HIS A 69 -11.37 8.40 2.09
CA HIS A 69 -10.79 7.79 0.89
C HIS A 69 -9.86 6.61 1.21
N PRO A 70 -10.39 5.47 1.75
CA PRO A 70 -9.61 4.26 1.83
C PRO A 70 -9.26 3.80 0.41
N GLU A 71 -7.96 3.67 0.10
CA GLU A 71 -7.46 3.41 -1.27
C GLU A 71 -6.15 2.62 -1.24
N GLY A 72 -5.66 2.20 -2.41
CA GLY A 72 -4.37 1.51 -2.56
C GLY A 72 -4.28 0.21 -1.76
N PRO A 73 -5.25 -0.73 -1.86
CA PRO A 73 -5.21 -1.95 -1.07
C PRO A 73 -4.17 -2.93 -1.61
N HIS A 74 -3.37 -3.51 -0.70
CA HIS A 74 -2.46 -4.62 -0.98
C HIS A 74 -2.58 -5.70 0.09
N ILE A 75 -2.55 -6.97 -0.32
CA ILE A 75 -2.56 -8.12 0.59
C ILE A 75 -1.18 -8.77 0.63
N TYR A 76 -0.72 -9.08 1.85
CA TYR A 76 0.51 -9.83 2.12
C TYR A 76 0.21 -11.00 3.05
N LYS A 77 0.97 -12.09 2.93
CA LYS A 77 0.90 -13.20 3.87
C LYS A 77 2.21 -13.34 4.62
N LYS A 78 2.13 -13.38 5.95
CA LYS A 78 3.29 -13.62 6.80
C LYS A 78 2.87 -14.34 8.09
N ASP A 79 3.59 -15.40 8.45
CA ASP A 79 3.41 -16.16 9.69
C ASP A 79 1.94 -16.60 9.92
N GLY A 80 1.25 -16.98 8.84
CA GLY A 80 -0.14 -17.44 8.85
C GLY A 80 -1.18 -16.33 9.06
N TRP A 81 -0.80 -15.06 8.87
CA TRP A 81 -1.71 -13.93 8.81
C TRP A 81 -1.75 -13.33 7.41
N TYR A 82 -2.93 -12.94 6.97
CA TYR A 82 -3.14 -12.02 5.85
C TYR A 82 -3.16 -10.60 6.38
N TYR A 83 -2.33 -9.74 5.81
CA TYR A 83 -2.26 -8.33 6.11
C TYR A 83 -2.85 -7.54 4.95
N LEU A 84 -3.79 -6.66 5.26
CA LEU A 84 -4.37 -5.72 4.29
C LEU A 84 -3.83 -4.33 4.60
N LEU A 85 -2.97 -3.84 3.73
CA LEU A 85 -2.42 -2.50 3.73
C LEU A 85 -3.32 -1.60 2.89
N ILE A 86 -3.61 -0.40 3.37
CA ILE A 86 -4.34 0.63 2.62
C ILE A 86 -3.80 2.01 2.93
N SER A 87 -4.18 2.96 2.12
CA SER A 87 -4.00 4.38 2.41
C SER A 87 -5.33 5.06 2.70
N GLU A 88 -5.29 6.10 3.53
CA GLU A 88 -6.44 6.93 3.90
C GLU A 88 -6.02 8.40 3.95
N GLY A 89 -6.99 9.32 3.91
CA GLY A 89 -6.77 10.75 4.05
C GLY A 89 -6.70 11.52 2.75
N GLY A 90 -6.62 10.82 1.62
CA GLY A 90 -6.42 11.43 0.30
C GLY A 90 -5.00 11.94 0.09
N THR A 91 -4.61 12.19 -1.16
CA THR A 91 -3.24 12.55 -1.56
C THR A 91 -2.93 14.01 -1.22
N GLU A 92 -2.89 14.33 0.05
CA GLU A 92 -2.61 15.66 0.60
C GLU A 92 -1.96 15.53 1.99
N TYR A 93 -1.87 16.59 2.76
CA TYR A 93 -1.25 16.57 4.09
C TYR A 93 -1.88 15.54 5.05
N GLY A 94 -3.17 15.20 4.86
CA GLY A 94 -3.88 14.18 5.64
C GLY A 94 -3.55 12.73 5.31
N HIS A 95 -2.69 12.48 4.31
CA HIS A 95 -2.39 11.14 3.81
C HIS A 95 -1.65 10.29 4.85
N LYS A 96 -2.04 9.03 4.94
CA LYS A 96 -1.49 8.06 5.89
C LYS A 96 -1.65 6.64 5.38
N VAL A 97 -0.85 5.73 5.92
CA VAL A 97 -0.95 4.30 5.66
C VAL A 97 -1.46 3.59 6.90
N THR A 98 -2.48 2.76 6.72
CA THR A 98 -3.07 1.93 7.76
C THR A 98 -3.06 0.46 7.37
N ILE A 99 -3.11 -0.43 8.34
CA ILE A 99 -3.04 -1.86 8.10
C ILE A 99 -3.97 -2.63 9.05
N ALA A 100 -4.52 -3.72 8.56
CA ALA A 100 -5.28 -4.69 9.33
C ALA A 100 -4.78 -6.10 9.01
N ARG A 101 -5.15 -7.10 9.80
CA ARG A 101 -4.81 -8.49 9.54
C ARG A 101 -5.97 -9.43 9.84
N SER A 102 -5.95 -10.61 9.23
CA SER A 102 -6.90 -11.69 9.46
C SER A 102 -6.22 -13.06 9.33
N ARG A 103 -6.84 -14.11 9.90
CA ARG A 103 -6.46 -15.50 9.62
C ARG A 103 -7.02 -16.01 8.31
N ASP A 104 -8.09 -15.40 7.84
CA ASP A 104 -8.77 -15.72 6.58
C ASP A 104 -8.65 -14.54 5.61
N ILE A 105 -8.42 -14.85 4.33
CA ILE A 105 -8.18 -13.80 3.32
C ILE A 105 -9.39 -12.87 3.13
N ASP A 106 -10.58 -13.38 3.38
CA ASP A 106 -11.83 -12.62 3.28
C ASP A 106 -12.32 -12.05 4.62
N GLY A 107 -11.47 -12.09 5.66
CA GLY A 107 -11.71 -11.49 6.98
C GLY A 107 -12.42 -12.40 7.97
N PRO A 108 -12.82 -11.89 9.14
CA PRO A 108 -12.77 -10.46 9.51
C PRO A 108 -11.35 -9.94 9.76
N TYR A 109 -11.07 -8.72 9.31
CA TYR A 109 -9.79 -8.06 9.52
C TYR A 109 -9.78 -7.26 10.82
N GLU A 110 -8.79 -7.49 11.69
CA GLU A 110 -8.52 -6.69 12.87
C GLU A 110 -7.56 -5.55 12.56
N SER A 111 -7.94 -4.32 12.90
CA SER A 111 -7.11 -3.14 12.71
C SER A 111 -5.88 -3.17 13.62
N ASN A 112 -4.72 -2.75 13.10
CA ASN A 112 -3.54 -2.56 13.94
C ASN A 112 -3.84 -1.48 14.99
N PRO A 113 -3.65 -1.76 16.30
CA PRO A 113 -3.88 -0.76 17.35
C PRO A 113 -2.92 0.44 17.28
N ALA A 114 -1.79 0.30 16.54
CA ALA A 114 -0.82 1.37 16.33
C ALA A 114 -1.03 2.15 15.02
N ASN A 115 -2.16 1.95 14.33
CA ASN A 115 -2.48 2.73 13.13
C ASN A 115 -2.53 4.24 13.41
N PRO A 116 -2.10 5.09 12.47
CA PRO A 116 -1.47 4.75 11.20
C PRO A 116 -0.02 4.29 11.36
N ILE A 117 0.40 3.32 10.52
CA ILE A 117 1.78 2.80 10.55
C ILE A 117 2.78 3.70 9.82
N LEU A 118 2.28 4.56 8.92
CA LEU A 118 3.07 5.62 8.27
C LEU A 118 2.22 6.88 8.17
N THR A 119 2.74 7.99 8.68
CA THR A 119 2.15 9.33 8.53
C THR A 119 3.12 10.40 8.98
N HIS A 120 3.00 11.62 8.44
CA HIS A 120 3.68 12.80 8.95
C HIS A 120 2.77 13.72 9.77
N ILE A 121 1.51 13.32 9.97
CA ILE A 121 0.59 14.02 10.86
C ILE A 121 0.73 13.45 12.27
N ASN A 122 0.84 14.33 13.28
CA ASN A 122 0.84 13.97 14.71
C ASN A 122 1.95 12.99 15.16
N LYS A 123 3.05 12.86 14.38
CA LYS A 123 4.23 12.05 14.75
C LYS A 123 5.50 12.89 14.86
N ASN A 124 5.39 14.15 15.32
CA ASN A 124 6.48 15.12 15.39
C ASN A 124 7.16 15.40 14.03
N ALA A 125 6.44 15.15 12.95
CA ALA A 125 6.94 15.30 11.58
C ALA A 125 6.25 16.44 10.79
N GLN A 126 5.48 17.29 11.48
CA GLN A 126 4.76 18.41 10.84
C GLN A 126 5.72 19.42 10.19
N ASN A 127 6.93 19.55 10.72
CA ASN A 127 7.99 20.40 10.18
C ASN A 127 8.97 19.62 9.27
N SER A 128 8.68 18.34 8.99
CA SER A 128 9.49 17.57 8.06
C SER A 128 9.42 18.18 6.65
N PRO A 129 10.53 18.21 5.93
CA PRO A 129 10.52 18.61 4.51
C PRO A 129 9.75 17.63 3.61
N ILE A 130 9.33 16.47 4.15
CA ILE A 130 8.51 15.47 3.47
C ILE A 130 7.12 15.48 4.10
N GLN A 131 6.08 15.52 3.30
CA GLN A 131 4.69 15.56 3.73
C GLN A 131 3.81 14.66 2.86
N GLY A 132 2.58 14.35 3.32
CA GLY A 132 1.58 13.60 2.55
C GLY A 132 1.99 12.17 2.25
N THR A 133 2.66 11.49 3.20
CA THR A 133 3.13 10.11 3.06
C THR A 133 1.96 9.12 3.00
N GLY A 134 1.88 8.34 1.94
CA GLY A 134 0.80 7.36 1.76
C GLY A 134 0.93 6.59 0.45
N HIS A 135 -0.17 5.95 0.05
CA HIS A 135 -0.29 5.13 -1.16
C HIS A 135 0.87 4.16 -1.31
N ALA A 136 1.04 3.33 -0.28
CA ALA A 136 2.23 2.53 -0.08
C ALA A 136 2.04 1.08 -0.53
N ASP A 137 3.14 0.47 -0.91
CA ASP A 137 3.27 -0.96 -1.13
C ASP A 137 4.47 -1.50 -0.35
N MET A 138 4.44 -2.77 0.06
CA MET A 138 5.54 -3.42 0.76
C MET A 138 6.11 -4.56 -0.08
N ILE A 139 7.40 -4.79 0.08
CA ILE A 139 8.10 -5.87 -0.58
C ILE A 139 9.03 -6.59 0.40
N GLU A 140 9.04 -7.91 0.34
CA GLU A 140 10.09 -8.73 0.93
C GLU A 140 11.22 -8.88 -0.08
N ALA A 141 12.41 -8.42 0.29
CA ALA A 141 13.59 -8.57 -0.53
C ALA A 141 14.14 -10.00 -0.44
N HIS A 142 14.99 -10.39 -1.39
CA HIS A 142 15.57 -11.74 -1.47
C HIS A 142 16.43 -12.14 -0.25
N ASP A 143 16.85 -11.17 0.55
CA ASP A 143 17.58 -11.39 1.81
C ASP A 143 16.64 -11.48 3.03
N GLY A 144 15.32 -11.46 2.82
CA GLY A 144 14.30 -11.50 3.85
C GLY A 144 14.03 -10.16 4.55
N SER A 145 14.71 -9.09 4.16
CA SER A 145 14.40 -7.75 4.65
C SER A 145 13.10 -7.22 4.02
N TRP A 146 12.34 -6.45 4.80
CA TRP A 146 11.11 -5.83 4.32
C TRP A 146 11.27 -4.34 4.11
N TRP A 147 10.69 -3.86 3.04
CA TRP A 147 10.73 -2.46 2.64
C TRP A 147 9.36 -1.98 2.26
N MET A 148 9.10 -0.71 2.52
CA MET A 148 7.90 -0.01 2.07
C MET A 148 8.30 1.05 1.06
N VAL A 149 7.65 1.06 -0.10
CA VAL A 149 7.67 2.19 -1.03
C VAL A 149 6.39 2.99 -0.83
N CYS A 150 6.48 4.30 -0.89
CA CYS A 150 5.30 5.16 -0.77
C CYS A 150 5.48 6.42 -1.61
N LEU A 151 4.38 7.09 -1.87
CA LEU A 151 4.44 8.45 -2.38
C LEU A 151 4.47 9.45 -1.21
N ALA A 152 5.07 10.59 -1.47
CA ALA A 152 5.02 11.78 -0.64
C ALA A 152 5.36 12.99 -1.49
N PHE A 153 5.35 14.19 -0.92
CA PHE A 153 5.78 15.42 -1.60
C PHE A 153 6.64 16.26 -0.67
N ARG A 154 7.46 17.12 -1.28
CA ARG A 154 8.27 18.11 -0.54
C ARG A 154 7.69 19.50 -0.74
N PRO A 155 7.05 20.08 0.29
CA PRO A 155 6.59 21.45 0.23
C PRO A 155 7.75 22.42 -0.06
N GLN A 156 7.48 23.35 -0.95
CA GLN A 156 8.36 24.47 -1.26
C GLN A 156 7.93 25.70 -0.44
N THR A 157 8.04 26.89 -0.99
CA THR A 157 7.63 28.13 -0.33
C THR A 157 6.16 28.07 0.11
N GLY A 158 5.91 28.26 1.39
CA GLY A 158 4.61 28.05 2.00
C GLY A 158 4.27 26.55 2.07
N SER A 159 3.04 26.19 1.81
CA SER A 159 2.57 24.80 1.79
C SER A 159 2.44 24.23 0.37
N HIS A 160 3.02 24.88 -0.64
CA HIS A 160 2.90 24.45 -2.03
C HIS A 160 3.92 23.36 -2.36
N HIS A 161 3.47 22.33 -3.08
CA HIS A 161 4.31 21.22 -3.54
C HIS A 161 4.34 21.17 -5.08
N LEU A 162 4.90 22.20 -5.69
CA LEU A 162 4.91 22.43 -7.13
C LEU A 162 5.61 21.33 -7.94
N LEU A 163 6.54 20.60 -7.33
CA LEU A 163 7.27 19.51 -7.98
C LEU A 163 6.46 18.19 -8.06
N GLY A 164 5.26 18.16 -7.47
CA GLY A 164 4.42 16.99 -7.45
C GLY A 164 4.86 15.95 -6.41
N ARG A 165 4.43 14.71 -6.64
CA ARG A 165 4.71 13.57 -5.75
C ARG A 165 6.00 12.88 -6.15
N GLU A 166 6.72 12.39 -5.16
CA GLU A 166 7.97 11.66 -5.28
C GLU A 166 7.82 10.29 -4.63
N THR A 167 8.64 9.32 -5.06
CA THR A 167 8.69 7.98 -4.46
C THR A 167 9.74 7.95 -3.35
N PHE A 168 9.33 7.47 -2.19
CA PHE A 168 10.19 7.26 -1.02
C PHE A 168 10.23 5.78 -0.66
N ILE A 169 11.30 5.37 0.00
CA ILE A 169 11.49 4.01 0.50
C ILE A 169 11.86 4.06 1.98
N ALA A 170 11.34 3.11 2.75
CA ALA A 170 11.66 2.96 4.16
C ALA A 170 11.79 1.49 4.55
N PRO A 171 12.69 1.14 5.49
CA PRO A 171 12.76 -0.21 6.02
C PRO A 171 11.53 -0.52 6.86
N VAL A 172 11.10 -1.78 6.84
CA VAL A 172 10.02 -2.31 7.66
C VAL A 172 10.59 -3.43 8.53
N ARG A 173 10.36 -3.35 9.82
CA ARG A 173 10.61 -4.47 10.74
C ARG A 173 9.29 -4.98 11.29
N TRP A 174 9.24 -6.25 11.67
CA TRP A 174 8.07 -6.83 12.32
C TRP A 174 8.29 -6.83 13.83
N ASP A 175 7.31 -6.35 14.59
CA ASP A 175 7.37 -6.33 16.05
C ASP A 175 7.08 -7.71 16.65
N LYS A 176 7.21 -7.82 17.98
CA LYS A 176 6.93 -9.06 18.70
C LYS A 176 5.47 -9.54 18.62
N ASN A 177 4.55 -8.67 18.21
CA ASN A 177 3.14 -8.98 18.02
C ASN A 177 2.81 -9.26 16.56
N ALA A 178 3.83 -9.42 15.70
CA ALA A 178 3.75 -9.61 14.26
C ALA A 178 3.05 -8.46 13.51
N TRP A 179 3.28 -7.20 13.94
CA TRP A 179 2.85 -6.01 13.22
C TRP A 179 4.04 -5.33 12.53
N PRO A 180 3.84 -4.78 11.32
CA PRO A 180 4.90 -4.04 10.64
C PRO A 180 5.11 -2.68 11.30
N VAL A 181 6.37 -2.31 11.47
CA VAL A 181 6.82 -1.02 11.99
C VAL A 181 7.70 -0.37 10.94
N VAL A 182 7.21 0.70 10.34
CA VAL A 182 7.89 1.44 9.27
C VAL A 182 8.93 2.36 9.90
N ASN A 183 10.17 2.30 9.42
CA ASN A 183 11.30 3.16 9.80
C ASN A 183 11.50 3.35 11.33
N GLY A 184 10.96 2.45 12.12
CA GLY A 184 11.03 2.49 13.58
C GLY A 184 9.99 3.39 14.28
N ASP A 185 9.56 4.47 13.65
CA ASP A 185 8.65 5.48 14.23
C ASP A 185 7.40 5.78 13.37
N GLY A 186 7.30 5.18 12.18
CA GLY A 186 6.20 5.40 11.26
C GLY A 186 6.27 6.73 10.51
N THR A 187 7.46 7.25 10.30
CA THR A 187 7.75 8.42 9.45
C THR A 187 8.77 8.08 8.36
N ILE A 188 8.91 8.95 7.37
CA ILE A 188 9.97 8.85 6.35
C ILE A 188 11.10 9.82 6.72
N CYS A 189 12.34 9.34 6.67
CA CYS A 189 13.54 10.14 6.88
C CYS A 189 14.33 10.29 5.57
N LEU A 190 14.87 11.46 5.33
CA LEU A 190 15.75 11.75 4.17
C LEU A 190 17.08 10.96 4.18
N LEU A 191 17.46 10.38 5.31
CA LEU A 191 18.72 9.62 5.46
C LEU A 191 18.78 8.33 4.62
N TYR A 192 17.64 7.86 4.09
CA TYR A 192 17.58 6.65 3.26
C TYR A 192 17.54 6.93 1.76
N THR A 193 17.57 8.18 1.33
CA THR A 193 17.87 8.48 -0.06
C THR A 193 19.36 8.29 -0.27
N SER A 194 19.76 7.20 -0.90
CA SER A 194 21.15 7.07 -1.39
C SER A 194 21.44 8.32 -2.23
N PRO A 195 22.55 9.04 -1.98
CA PRO A 195 22.88 10.18 -2.82
C PRO A 195 22.89 9.74 -4.27
N SER A 196 22.19 10.47 -5.11
CA SER A 196 22.24 10.27 -6.55
C SER A 196 23.71 10.25 -7.00
N PRO A 197 24.09 9.43 -7.98
CA PRO A 197 25.44 9.49 -8.55
C PRO A 197 25.84 10.91 -9.02
N ARG A 198 24.87 11.80 -9.23
CA ARG A 198 25.07 13.21 -9.56
C ARG A 198 25.49 14.09 -8.36
N ASP A 199 25.26 13.63 -7.13
CA ASP A 199 25.60 14.36 -5.91
C ASP A 199 27.02 14.03 -5.41
N ARG A 200 27.78 13.25 -6.17
CA ARG A 200 29.19 12.91 -5.95
C ARG A 200 30.13 13.74 -6.83
N GLY A 201 29.79 15.02 -7.03
CA GLY A 201 30.65 15.97 -7.71
C GLY A 201 31.82 16.43 -6.85
#